data_3d8fcb165c3a7ee5cf458d1dc134259b
#
_entry.id   3d8fcb165c3a7ee5cf458d1dc134259b
#
_cell.length_a   1.000
_cell.length_b   1.000
_cell.length_c   1.000
_cell.angle_alpha   90.00
_cell.angle_beta   90.00
_cell.angle_gamma   90.00
#
_symmetry.space_group_name_H-M   'P 1'
#
loop_
_entity.id
_entity.type
_entity.pdbx_description
1 polymer ?
#
loop_
_entity_poly.entity_id
_entity_poly.type
_entity_poly.pdbx_seq_one_letter_code
_entity_poly.pdbx_strand_id
1 'polypeptide(L)'
;MQTYCQRVPNFTEIIHRNIMNTLTPKDCLIHLGDVGIAKKEDWAWMIPLWPGKKTLIRGNHDRQISCSQWMDLGFDFACDGLKFRNMWLTHEPSTSLADGCELNIHGHLHNIWHGFTPEGKEDRADMWKARRLKNPWQRLFAVEYTHLMPIEFDKFISHPERYQSKGPTSNES
;
A
#
# COMPACT_ATOMS: atom_id res chain seq x y z
N MET A 1 9.77 -4.32 9.95
CA MET A 1 8.61 -4.72 9.12
C MET A 1 8.13 -6.14 9.44
N GLN A 2 8.97 -7.18 9.45
CA GLN A 2 8.54 -8.56 9.76
C GLN A 2 7.78 -8.68 11.09
N THR A 3 8.32 -8.15 12.17
CA THR A 3 7.68 -8.17 13.49
C THR A 3 6.50 -7.21 13.64
N TYR A 4 6.49 -6.13 12.89
CA TYR A 4 5.48 -5.07 13.02
C TYR A 4 4.17 -5.37 12.31
N CYS A 5 4.27 -5.94 11.09
CA CYS A 5 3.13 -6.22 10.22
C CYS A 5 2.87 -7.72 10.10
N GLN A 6 3.49 -8.53 10.94
CA GLN A 6 3.42 -10.00 10.90
C GLN A 6 3.73 -10.56 9.49
N ARG A 7 4.58 -9.88 8.74
CA ARG A 7 5.00 -10.35 7.43
C ARG A 7 5.89 -11.58 7.58
N VAL A 8 5.63 -12.58 6.76
CA VAL A 8 6.47 -13.78 6.67
C VAL A 8 7.90 -13.42 6.26
N PRO A 9 8.90 -14.21 6.66
CA PRO A 9 10.24 -14.12 6.07
C PRO A 9 10.14 -14.13 4.54
N ASN A 10 11.03 -13.42 3.85
CA ASN A 10 11.07 -13.32 2.39
C ASN A 10 9.81 -12.67 1.75
N PHE A 11 9.11 -11.81 2.50
CA PHE A 11 7.90 -11.15 1.97
C PHE A 11 8.17 -10.33 0.70
N THR A 12 9.36 -9.77 0.54
CA THR A 12 9.77 -9.02 -0.68
C THR A 12 9.77 -9.91 -1.90
N GLU A 13 10.41 -11.08 -1.80
CA GLU A 13 10.47 -12.07 -2.89
C GLU A 13 9.08 -12.64 -3.19
N ILE A 14 8.25 -12.81 -2.16
CA ILE A 14 6.86 -13.26 -2.33
C ILE A 14 6.05 -12.21 -3.10
N ILE A 15 6.13 -10.94 -2.71
CA ILE A 15 5.45 -9.83 -3.42
C ILE A 15 5.91 -9.78 -4.87
N HIS A 16 7.23 -9.78 -5.12
CA HIS A 16 7.80 -9.79 -6.46
C HIS A 16 7.25 -10.93 -7.30
N ARG A 17 7.33 -12.17 -6.80
CA ARG A 17 6.80 -13.35 -7.48
C ARG A 17 5.29 -13.25 -7.73
N ASN A 18 4.53 -12.73 -6.78
CA ASN A 18 3.10 -12.55 -6.92
C ASN A 18 2.76 -11.52 -8.01
N ILE A 19 3.51 -10.42 -8.11
CA ILE A 19 3.39 -9.45 -9.19
C ILE A 19 3.67 -10.12 -10.54
N MET A 20 4.79 -10.84 -10.65
CA MET A 20 5.18 -11.55 -11.87
C MET A 20 4.15 -12.58 -12.33
N ASN A 21 3.51 -13.28 -11.38
CA ASN A 21 2.53 -14.34 -11.70
C ASN A 21 1.12 -13.81 -11.95
N THR A 22 0.80 -12.61 -11.47
CA THR A 22 -0.56 -12.05 -11.57
C THR A 22 -0.72 -11.12 -12.75
N LEU A 23 0.30 -10.28 -13.02
CA LEU A 23 0.22 -9.28 -14.07
C LEU A 23 0.59 -9.85 -15.43
N THR A 24 -0.05 -9.29 -16.45
CA THR A 24 0.26 -9.51 -17.87
C THR A 24 0.81 -8.23 -18.51
N PRO A 25 1.40 -8.29 -19.72
CA PRO A 25 1.86 -7.10 -20.43
C PRO A 25 0.75 -6.07 -20.74
N LYS A 26 -0.53 -6.44 -20.61
CA LYS A 26 -1.68 -5.56 -20.85
C LYS A 26 -2.16 -4.83 -19.60
N ASP A 27 -1.68 -5.22 -18.43
CA ASP A 27 -2.11 -4.66 -17.16
C ASP A 27 -1.38 -3.36 -16.82
N CYS A 28 -1.97 -2.61 -15.90
CA CYS A 28 -1.36 -1.42 -15.31
C CYS A 28 -1.33 -1.58 -13.80
N LEU A 29 -0.12 -1.68 -13.24
CA LEU A 29 0.11 -1.71 -11.81
C LEU A 29 0.12 -0.30 -11.24
N ILE A 30 -0.70 -0.04 -10.23
CA ILE A 30 -0.61 1.15 -9.39
C ILE A 30 0.00 0.73 -8.04
N HIS A 31 1.22 1.16 -7.78
CA HIS A 31 1.92 0.92 -6.52
C HIS A 31 1.72 2.13 -5.59
N LEU A 32 1.16 1.91 -4.41
CA LEU A 32 0.84 2.97 -3.45
C LEU A 32 2.01 3.36 -2.52
N GLY A 33 3.23 3.14 -2.98
CA GLY A 33 4.44 3.61 -2.30
C GLY A 33 5.05 2.62 -1.32
N ASP A 34 6.20 3.05 -0.75
CA ASP A 34 7.07 2.23 0.07
C ASP A 34 7.46 0.94 -0.65
N VAL A 35 8.04 1.11 -1.85
CA VAL A 35 8.58 -0.01 -2.66
C VAL A 35 9.55 -0.84 -1.82
N GLY A 36 10.35 -0.15 -1.00
CA GLY A 36 11.18 -0.80 0.02
C GLY A 36 12.19 0.14 0.65
N ILE A 37 12.84 -0.35 1.71
CA ILE A 37 13.86 0.39 2.49
C ILE A 37 15.28 0.08 1.98
N ALA A 38 15.41 -0.68 0.91
CA ALA A 38 16.68 -1.09 0.33
C ALA A 38 17.32 0.02 -0.53
N LYS A 39 18.58 -0.18 -0.91
CA LYS A 39 19.28 0.75 -1.80
C LYS A 39 18.71 0.70 -3.22
N LYS A 40 18.92 1.76 -3.98
CA LYS A 40 18.47 1.88 -5.37
C LYS A 40 18.84 0.66 -6.22
N GLU A 41 20.06 0.16 -6.04
CA GLU A 41 20.61 -0.96 -6.78
C GLU A 41 19.82 -2.26 -6.57
N ASP A 42 19.23 -2.42 -5.39
CA ASP A 42 18.45 -3.62 -5.04
C ASP A 42 17.12 -3.69 -5.81
N TRP A 43 16.61 -2.57 -6.31
CA TRP A 43 15.36 -2.49 -7.07
C TRP A 43 15.57 -2.46 -8.59
N ALA A 44 16.75 -2.01 -9.03
CA ALA A 44 17.07 -1.81 -10.44
C ALA A 44 16.96 -3.09 -11.28
N TRP A 45 17.18 -4.26 -10.70
CA TRP A 45 17.03 -5.54 -11.39
C TRP A 45 15.62 -6.10 -11.33
N MET A 46 14.83 -5.75 -10.32
CA MET A 46 13.53 -6.36 -10.03
C MET A 46 12.39 -5.65 -10.75
N ILE A 47 12.31 -4.32 -10.66
CA ILE A 47 11.20 -3.53 -11.21
C ILE A 47 11.04 -3.70 -12.73
N PRO A 48 12.12 -3.71 -13.54
CA PRO A 48 11.99 -3.91 -14.98
C PRO A 48 11.37 -5.26 -15.39
N LEU A 49 11.45 -6.27 -14.52
CA LEU A 49 10.88 -7.59 -14.79
C LEU A 49 9.35 -7.62 -14.61
N TRP A 50 8.78 -6.68 -13.87
CA TRP A 50 7.33 -6.65 -13.66
C TRP A 50 6.59 -6.38 -14.96
N PRO A 51 5.62 -7.23 -15.34
CA PRO A 51 4.88 -7.06 -16.58
C PRO A 51 4.00 -5.82 -16.59
N GLY A 52 3.69 -5.32 -17.78
CA GLY A 52 2.74 -4.24 -18.00
C GLY A 52 3.26 -2.86 -17.63
N LYS A 53 2.35 -1.89 -17.59
CA LYS A 53 2.64 -0.52 -17.19
C LYS A 53 2.70 -0.38 -15.67
N LYS A 54 3.59 0.45 -15.17
CA LYS A 54 3.84 0.61 -13.73
C LYS A 54 3.79 2.07 -13.33
N THR A 55 2.87 2.41 -12.44
CA THR A 55 2.75 3.74 -11.82
C THR A 55 3.10 3.65 -10.35
N LEU A 56 4.00 4.51 -9.88
CA LEU A 56 4.37 4.65 -8.48
C LEU A 56 3.77 5.93 -7.90
N ILE A 57 3.05 5.80 -6.81
CA ILE A 57 2.75 6.90 -5.89
C ILE A 57 3.76 6.79 -4.75
N ARG A 58 4.73 7.71 -4.69
CA ARG A 58 5.85 7.59 -3.76
C ARG A 58 5.40 7.62 -2.30
N GLY A 59 5.89 6.66 -1.53
CA GLY A 59 5.79 6.64 -0.08
C GLY A 59 6.86 7.50 0.61
N ASN A 60 6.76 7.59 1.92
CA ASN A 60 7.74 8.35 2.71
C ASN A 60 9.16 7.75 2.63
N HIS A 61 9.29 6.43 2.47
CA HIS A 61 10.57 5.75 2.26
C HIS A 61 11.10 5.90 0.83
N ASP A 62 10.24 6.20 -0.14
CA ASP A 62 10.61 6.35 -1.55
C ASP A 62 11.14 7.76 -1.89
N ARG A 63 10.85 8.75 -1.03
CA ARG A 63 11.14 10.20 -1.31
C ARG A 63 12.62 10.54 -1.36
N GLN A 64 13.50 9.62 -0.94
CA GLN A 64 14.95 9.77 -1.10
C GLN A 64 15.39 9.71 -2.57
N ILE A 65 14.55 9.16 -3.44
CA ILE A 65 14.74 9.03 -4.88
C ILE A 65 13.71 9.93 -5.58
N SER A 66 14.14 10.71 -6.57
CA SER A 66 13.23 11.58 -7.34
C SER A 66 12.27 10.75 -8.22
N CYS A 67 11.16 11.37 -8.66
CA CYS A 67 10.23 10.69 -9.58
C CYS A 67 10.94 10.25 -10.88
N SER A 68 11.84 11.09 -11.43
CA SER A 68 12.61 10.72 -12.63
C SER A 68 13.50 9.51 -12.39
N GLN A 69 14.19 9.45 -11.25
CA GLN A 69 15.01 8.29 -10.91
C GLN A 69 14.20 7.01 -10.70
N TRP A 70 12.96 7.09 -10.17
CA TRP A 70 12.06 5.95 -10.11
C TRP A 70 11.63 5.48 -11.50
N MET A 71 11.43 6.42 -12.46
CA MET A 71 11.18 6.07 -13.85
C MET A 71 12.41 5.42 -14.50
N ASP A 72 13.62 5.89 -14.22
CA ASP A 72 14.86 5.24 -14.68
C ASP A 72 15.03 3.81 -14.14
N LEU A 73 14.43 3.52 -12.97
CA LEU A 73 14.40 2.17 -12.38
C LEU A 73 13.37 1.23 -13.01
N GLY A 74 12.49 1.74 -13.88
CA GLY A 74 11.55 0.93 -14.62
C GLY A 74 10.07 1.19 -14.36
N PHE A 75 9.71 2.20 -13.56
CA PHE A 75 8.33 2.70 -13.53
C PHE A 75 8.06 3.55 -14.77
N ASP A 76 6.89 3.41 -15.37
CA ASP A 76 6.46 4.25 -16.50
C ASP A 76 6.06 5.65 -16.04
N PHE A 77 5.60 5.78 -14.79
CA PHE A 77 5.23 7.06 -14.17
C PHE A 77 5.45 7.00 -12.65
N ALA A 78 5.87 8.13 -12.07
CA ALA A 78 6.01 8.29 -10.62
C ALA A 78 5.53 9.68 -10.19
N CYS A 79 4.80 9.75 -9.05
CA CYS A 79 4.25 10.98 -8.50
C CYS A 79 4.05 10.86 -6.99
N ASP A 80 3.63 11.96 -6.32
CA ASP A 80 3.31 11.97 -4.89
C ASP A 80 1.81 11.78 -4.60
N GLY A 81 0.99 11.87 -5.63
CA GLY A 81 -0.45 11.63 -5.57
C GLY A 81 -1.04 11.62 -6.97
N LEU A 82 -2.09 10.85 -7.16
CA LEU A 82 -2.70 10.64 -8.47
C LEU A 82 -4.22 10.71 -8.37
N LYS A 83 -4.83 11.58 -9.18
CA LYS A 83 -6.26 11.51 -9.42
C LYS A 83 -6.54 10.45 -10.48
N PHE A 84 -7.28 9.42 -10.08
CA PHE A 84 -7.70 8.36 -10.97
C PHE A 84 -9.21 8.15 -10.86
N ARG A 85 -9.95 8.38 -11.95
CA ARG A 85 -11.42 8.51 -11.94
C ARG A 85 -11.84 9.59 -10.92
N ASN A 86 -12.79 9.31 -10.03
CA ASN A 86 -13.21 10.18 -8.92
C ASN A 86 -12.49 9.86 -7.60
N MET A 87 -11.30 9.27 -7.66
CA MET A 87 -10.52 8.85 -6.50
C MET A 87 -9.18 9.57 -6.45
N TRP A 88 -8.77 9.94 -5.23
CA TRP A 88 -7.47 10.49 -4.92
C TRP A 88 -6.58 9.39 -4.34
N LEU A 89 -5.55 9.00 -5.08
CA LEU A 89 -4.61 7.96 -4.69
C LEU A 89 -3.38 8.61 -4.07
N THR A 90 -3.03 8.22 -2.85
CA THR A 90 -1.88 8.73 -2.10
C THR A 90 -1.19 7.60 -1.35
N HIS A 91 0.05 7.81 -0.92
CA HIS A 91 0.68 6.85 -0.01
C HIS A 91 0.11 6.96 1.41
N GLU A 92 0.13 8.16 1.97
CA GLU A 92 -0.43 8.43 3.31
C GLU A 92 -1.91 8.80 3.21
N PRO A 93 -2.73 8.56 4.27
CA PRO A 93 -4.10 9.03 4.29
C PRO A 93 -4.15 10.54 4.14
N SER A 94 -4.86 11.02 3.14
CA SER A 94 -5.00 12.45 2.88
C SER A 94 -5.93 13.11 3.89
N THR A 95 -5.67 14.36 4.23
CA THR A 95 -6.55 15.17 5.09
C THR A 95 -7.66 15.87 4.32
N SER A 96 -7.56 15.91 2.98
CA SER A 96 -8.54 16.49 2.07
C SER A 96 -8.57 15.70 0.78
N LEU A 97 -9.67 15.79 0.05
CA LEU A 97 -9.77 15.22 -1.30
C LEU A 97 -9.32 16.24 -2.35
N ALA A 98 -8.73 15.75 -3.43
CA ALA A 98 -8.53 16.56 -4.63
C ALA A 98 -9.88 16.87 -5.28
N ASP A 99 -9.96 17.98 -6.02
CA ASP A 99 -11.18 18.43 -6.67
C ASP A 99 -11.84 17.34 -7.54
N GLY A 100 -13.13 17.12 -7.31
CA GLY A 100 -13.92 16.12 -8.00
C GLY A 100 -13.59 14.67 -7.60
N CYS A 101 -12.89 14.46 -6.50
CA CYS A 101 -12.71 13.15 -5.88
C CYS A 101 -13.68 12.95 -4.71
N GLU A 102 -14.15 11.72 -4.56
CA GLU A 102 -15.08 11.30 -3.52
C GLU A 102 -14.42 10.33 -2.52
N LEU A 103 -13.30 9.74 -2.90
CA LEU A 103 -12.61 8.71 -2.15
C LEU A 103 -11.10 8.94 -2.16
N ASN A 104 -10.44 8.73 -1.03
CA ASN A 104 -8.99 8.61 -0.94
C ASN A 104 -8.61 7.15 -0.72
N ILE A 105 -7.83 6.59 -1.63
CA ILE A 105 -7.21 5.28 -1.46
C ILE A 105 -5.75 5.49 -1.11
N HIS A 106 -5.31 4.85 -0.04
CA HIS A 106 -3.95 5.03 0.47
C HIS A 106 -3.37 3.73 1.04
N GLY A 107 -2.05 3.69 1.16
CA GLY A 107 -1.28 2.66 1.84
C GLY A 107 -0.86 3.08 3.25
N HIS A 108 0.44 2.94 3.55
CA HIS A 108 1.17 3.41 4.72
C HIS A 108 0.80 2.76 6.05
N LEU A 109 -0.49 2.64 6.39
CA LEU A 109 -0.92 2.23 7.73
C LEU A 109 -0.82 0.72 7.99
N HIS A 110 -0.52 -0.08 6.96
CA HIS A 110 -0.43 -1.54 7.04
C HIS A 110 -1.66 -2.21 7.69
N ASN A 111 -1.52 -3.48 8.07
CA ASN A 111 -2.57 -4.26 8.77
C ASN A 111 -2.61 -4.02 10.29
N ILE A 112 -2.22 -2.87 10.76
CA ILE A 112 -1.99 -2.53 12.17
C ILE A 112 -3.23 -2.68 13.09
N TRP A 113 -4.36 -3.09 12.55
CA TRP A 113 -5.60 -3.32 13.30
C TRP A 113 -5.62 -4.57 14.21
N HIS A 114 -4.69 -5.50 14.02
CA HIS A 114 -4.57 -6.63 14.93
C HIS A 114 -3.73 -6.20 16.12
N GLY A 115 -4.39 -5.73 17.18
CA GLY A 115 -3.84 -5.24 18.44
C GLY A 115 -2.90 -6.20 19.18
N PHE A 116 -2.04 -6.90 18.48
CA PHE A 116 -1.04 -7.77 19.03
C PHE A 116 0.33 -7.08 19.02
N THR A 117 0.71 -6.53 20.16
CA THR A 117 2.12 -6.48 20.50
C THR A 117 2.44 -7.80 21.20
N PRO A 118 3.49 -8.53 20.78
CA PRO A 118 3.89 -9.77 21.46
C PRO A 118 4.24 -9.60 22.93
N GLU A 119 4.33 -8.37 23.41
CA GLU A 119 4.86 -8.02 24.72
C GLU A 119 3.92 -7.22 25.63
N GLY A 120 2.62 -7.09 25.31
CA GLY A 120 1.62 -6.52 26.22
C GLY A 120 1.89 -5.09 26.72
N LYS A 121 2.66 -4.28 26.02
CA LYS A 121 2.99 -2.91 26.46
C LYS A 121 1.95 -1.91 25.97
N GLU A 122 1.21 -1.32 26.92
CA GLU A 122 0.15 -0.31 26.75
C GLU A 122 0.59 0.98 26.03
N ASP A 123 1.89 1.26 25.94
CA ASP A 123 2.45 2.52 25.37
C ASP A 123 2.19 2.74 23.89
N ARG A 124 1.56 1.78 23.19
CA ARG A 124 1.24 1.89 21.77
C ARG A 124 -0.24 2.22 21.47
N ALA A 125 -1.09 2.24 22.45
CA ALA A 125 -2.53 2.53 22.27
C ALA A 125 -2.76 3.92 21.64
N ASP A 126 -1.95 4.92 21.99
CA ASP A 126 -2.07 6.27 21.45
C ASP A 126 -1.55 6.36 20.00
N MET A 127 -0.51 5.61 19.67
CA MET A 127 0.00 5.51 18.31
C MET A 127 -1.03 4.82 17.38
N TRP A 128 -1.79 3.88 17.92
CA TRP A 128 -2.88 3.19 17.22
C TRP A 128 -4.10 4.08 17.01
N LYS A 129 -4.47 4.88 18.00
CA LYS A 129 -5.54 5.87 17.88
C LYS A 129 -5.23 6.92 16.82
N ALA A 130 -3.98 7.35 16.73
CA ALA A 130 -3.53 8.31 15.72
C ALA A 130 -3.57 7.76 14.27
N ARG A 131 -3.54 6.45 14.09
CA ARG A 131 -3.53 5.77 12.78
C ARG A 131 -4.91 5.32 12.31
N ARG A 132 -5.98 5.54 13.08
CA ARG A 132 -7.34 5.26 12.61
C ARG A 132 -7.70 6.14 11.42
N LEU A 133 -8.39 5.56 10.45
CA LEU A 133 -9.01 6.32 9.38
C LEU A 133 -9.95 7.35 10.01
N LYS A 134 -9.67 8.62 9.78
CA LYS A 134 -10.40 9.73 10.42
C LYS A 134 -11.65 10.13 9.65
N ASN A 135 -11.70 9.77 8.38
CA ASN A 135 -12.75 10.20 7.48
C ASN A 135 -13.37 9.02 6.73
N PRO A 136 -14.70 9.00 6.53
CA PRO A 136 -15.41 7.90 5.89
C PRO A 136 -15.03 7.72 4.40
N TRP A 137 -14.44 8.74 3.78
CA TRP A 137 -13.93 8.70 2.42
C TRP A 137 -12.48 8.19 2.31
N GLN A 138 -11.81 7.86 3.42
CA GLN A 138 -10.49 7.22 3.40
C GLN A 138 -10.65 5.71 3.31
N ARG A 139 -9.84 5.07 2.45
CA ARG A 139 -9.79 3.63 2.27
C ARG A 139 -8.36 3.14 2.22
N LEU A 140 -8.01 2.31 3.19
CA LEU A 140 -6.69 1.69 3.27
C LEU A 140 -6.60 0.51 2.30
N PHE A 141 -5.51 0.47 1.53
CA PHE A 141 -5.03 -0.73 0.87
C PHE A 141 -3.72 -1.17 1.54
N ALA A 142 -3.70 -2.38 2.09
CA ALA A 142 -2.50 -2.98 2.65
C ALA A 142 -2.32 -4.39 2.10
N VAL A 143 -1.14 -4.69 1.63
CA VAL A 143 -0.81 -5.98 0.98
C VAL A 143 -0.97 -7.18 1.93
N GLU A 144 -0.93 -6.93 3.23
CA GLU A 144 -1.16 -7.93 4.27
C GLU A 144 -2.59 -8.50 4.20
N TYR A 145 -3.57 -7.70 3.81
CA TYR A 145 -4.97 -8.15 3.65
C TYR A 145 -5.23 -8.88 2.34
N THR A 146 -4.27 -8.87 1.44
CA THR A 146 -4.38 -9.52 0.12
C THR A 146 -3.44 -10.72 -0.02
N HIS A 147 -2.91 -11.23 1.09
CA HIS A 147 -1.87 -12.28 1.09
C HIS A 147 -0.67 -11.93 0.22
N LEU A 148 -0.24 -10.66 0.25
CA LEU A 148 0.86 -10.09 -0.53
C LEU A 148 0.62 -10.15 -2.06
N MET A 149 -0.64 -10.21 -2.48
CA MET A 149 -1.04 -10.25 -3.90
C MET A 149 -1.45 -8.87 -4.39
N PRO A 150 -1.13 -8.52 -5.64
CA PRO A 150 -1.81 -7.41 -6.33
C PRO A 150 -3.29 -7.77 -6.52
N ILE A 151 -4.16 -6.77 -6.46
CA ILE A 151 -5.61 -6.94 -6.56
C ILE A 151 -6.14 -6.09 -7.71
N GLU A 152 -7.12 -6.62 -8.43
CA GLU A 152 -7.85 -5.83 -9.42
C GLU A 152 -8.53 -4.63 -8.76
N PHE A 153 -8.28 -3.46 -9.32
CA PHE A 153 -8.76 -2.19 -8.78
C PHE A 153 -10.28 -2.15 -8.58
N ASP A 154 -11.05 -2.61 -9.57
CA ASP A 154 -12.51 -2.60 -9.50
C ASP A 154 -13.05 -3.59 -8.44
N LYS A 155 -12.37 -4.71 -8.21
CA LYS A 155 -12.71 -5.63 -7.12
C LYS A 155 -12.46 -4.99 -5.74
N PHE A 156 -11.35 -4.25 -5.59
CA PHE A 156 -11.06 -3.54 -4.35
C PHE A 156 -12.10 -2.44 -4.07
N ILE A 157 -12.57 -1.74 -5.10
CA ILE A 157 -13.56 -0.67 -4.95
C ILE A 157 -14.94 -1.22 -4.63
N SER A 158 -15.37 -2.28 -5.31
CA SER A 158 -16.73 -2.83 -5.15
C SER A 158 -16.90 -3.71 -3.89
N HIS A 159 -15.82 -4.29 -3.37
CA HIS A 159 -15.85 -5.19 -2.22
C HIS A 159 -14.77 -4.85 -1.18
N PRO A 160 -14.77 -3.61 -0.65
CA PRO A 160 -13.71 -3.17 0.26
C PRO A 160 -13.63 -4.01 1.54
N GLU A 161 -14.75 -4.57 1.99
CA GLU A 161 -14.83 -5.40 3.19
C GLU A 161 -13.98 -6.68 3.11
N ARG A 162 -13.64 -7.13 1.91
CA ARG A 162 -12.77 -8.30 1.69
C ARG A 162 -11.30 -8.01 1.93
N TYR A 163 -10.92 -6.73 1.86
CA TYR A 163 -9.54 -6.26 1.88
C TYR A 163 -9.25 -5.31 3.05
N GLN A 164 -10.12 -5.31 4.05
CA GLN A 164 -9.96 -4.56 5.28
C GLN A 164 -10.16 -5.48 6.47
N SER A 165 -9.45 -5.25 7.58
CA SER A 165 -9.75 -6.00 8.80
C SER A 165 -11.16 -5.69 9.23
N LYS A 166 -11.91 -6.71 9.58
CA LYS A 166 -13.06 -6.52 10.46
C LYS A 166 -12.48 -6.04 11.79
N GLY A 167 -12.72 -4.79 12.14
CA GLY A 167 -12.38 -4.27 13.47
C GLY A 167 -12.92 -5.24 14.52
N PRO A 168 -12.40 -5.21 15.76
CA PRO A 168 -12.91 -6.07 16.82
C PRO A 168 -14.43 -5.92 16.87
N THR A 169 -15.13 -7.02 16.62
CA THR A 169 -16.58 -7.07 16.84
C THR A 169 -16.80 -6.75 18.31
N SER A 170 -17.69 -5.82 18.59
CA SER A 170 -18.07 -5.36 19.93
C SER A 170 -18.72 -6.44 20.83
N ASN A 171 -18.47 -7.71 20.56
CA ASN A 171 -19.10 -8.87 21.19
C ASN A 171 -18.12 -9.84 21.84
N GLU A 172 -16.97 -9.37 22.30
CA GLU A 172 -16.17 -10.12 23.27
C GLU A 172 -15.92 -9.23 24.49
N SER A 173 -16.94 -9.13 25.32
CA SER A 173 -16.89 -8.70 26.72
C SER A 173 -16.95 -9.90 27.62
#